data_6c2956ca19a8a3a05a4cc03030119744
#
_entry.id   6c2956ca19a8a3a05a4cc03030119744
#
_cell.length_a   1.000
_cell.length_b   1.000
_cell.length_c   1.000
_cell.angle_alpha   90.00
_cell.angle_beta   90.00
_cell.angle_gamma   90.00
#
_symmetry.space_group_name_H-M   'P 1'
#
loop_
_entity.id
_entity.type
_entity.pdbx_description
1 polymer ?
#
loop_
_entity_poly.entity_id
_entity_poly.type
_entity_poly.pdbx_seq_one_letter_code
_entity_poly.pdbx_strand_id
1 'polypeptide(L)'
;MFRSCSRTLVGQLVDKHTFLGLIRIDYKSIQTGDQGYYEQIPEDMTLQLEIPYFFLYPKGDSKETVHGSWKFPEFSIAQSDKEMQVIEIGETNEAGFGLDRIEVSPVELTVYDIFPEDHLVVTVVLDKDGRKLTYAGNNTNELAVSGYDISEITVYLYDYDEYMEIKGLALGENSTAFREILEKNALYEKKISIETDKP
;
A
#
# COMPACT_ATOMS: atom_id res chain seq x y z
N MET A 1 20.61 16.87 11.07
CA MET A 1 20.47 15.44 10.82
C MET A 1 19.05 15.06 11.20
N PHE A 2 18.25 14.67 10.23
CA PHE A 2 16.84 14.35 10.43
C PHE A 2 16.70 12.88 10.79
N ARG A 3 15.78 12.54 11.69
CA ARG A 3 15.44 11.16 12.03
C ARG A 3 13.96 10.95 11.77
N SER A 4 13.61 10.05 10.89
CA SER A 4 12.23 9.60 10.68
C SER A 4 11.93 8.39 11.56
N CYS A 5 10.75 8.36 12.14
CA CYS A 5 10.28 7.28 13.01
C CYS A 5 9.30 6.33 12.34
N SER A 6 8.64 6.74 11.25
CA SER A 6 7.68 5.88 10.54
C SER A 6 8.24 5.41 9.23
N ARG A 7 8.33 4.09 9.04
CA ARG A 7 8.91 3.49 7.85
C ARG A 7 8.15 2.23 7.49
N THR A 8 7.65 2.23 6.30
CA THR A 8 7.17 1.00 5.69
C THR A 8 8.09 0.70 4.51
N LEU A 9 8.65 -0.48 4.50
CA LEU A 9 9.36 -1.02 3.34
C LEU A 9 8.49 -2.10 2.74
N VAL A 10 8.00 -1.85 1.56
CA VAL A 10 7.28 -2.83 0.75
C VAL A 10 8.14 -3.16 -0.45
N GLY A 11 8.25 -4.42 -0.81
CA GLY A 11 9.06 -4.79 -1.96
C GLY A 11 9.03 -6.26 -2.27
N GLN A 12 9.71 -6.61 -3.35
CA GLN A 12 9.79 -7.98 -3.83
C GLN A 12 11.22 -8.36 -4.21
N LEU A 13 11.55 -9.62 -4.04
CA LEU A 13 12.79 -10.18 -4.53
C LEU A 13 12.65 -10.42 -6.04
N VAL A 14 13.40 -9.66 -6.85
CA VAL A 14 13.39 -9.79 -8.31
C VAL A 14 14.21 -11.01 -8.74
N ASP A 15 15.34 -11.22 -8.09
CA ASP A 15 16.21 -12.38 -8.26
C ASP A 15 16.98 -12.68 -6.96
N LYS A 16 17.95 -13.61 -7.00
CA LYS A 16 18.74 -14.03 -5.84
C LYS A 16 19.50 -12.90 -5.13
N HIS A 17 19.76 -11.80 -5.83
CA HIS A 17 20.63 -10.74 -5.39
C HIS A 17 19.99 -9.35 -5.45
N THR A 18 18.79 -9.25 -6.04
CA THR A 18 18.11 -7.99 -6.31
C THR A 18 16.77 -7.93 -5.59
N PHE A 19 16.66 -6.97 -4.69
CA PHE A 19 15.41 -6.61 -4.04
C PHE A 19 14.96 -5.24 -4.55
N LEU A 20 13.74 -5.16 -5.07
CA LEU A 20 13.09 -3.90 -5.42
C LEU A 20 12.14 -3.53 -4.29
N GLY A 21 12.37 -2.37 -3.68
CA GLY A 21 11.58 -1.91 -2.54
C GLY A 21 11.15 -0.47 -2.67
N LEU A 22 9.99 -0.17 -2.09
CA LEU A 22 9.46 1.17 -1.88
C LEU A 22 9.60 1.51 -0.40
N ILE A 23 10.23 2.62 -0.10
CA ILE A 23 10.29 3.18 1.26
C ILE A 23 9.36 4.39 1.29
N ARG A 24 8.28 4.29 2.05
CA ARG A 24 7.41 5.44 2.35
C ARG A 24 7.98 6.18 3.56
N ILE A 25 8.19 7.47 3.42
CA ILE A 25 8.59 8.37 4.49
C ILE A 25 7.53 9.47 4.59
N ASP A 26 6.77 9.46 5.67
CA ASP A 26 5.84 10.55 5.94
C ASP A 26 6.65 11.80 6.33
N TYR A 27 6.52 12.86 5.53
CA TYR A 27 7.22 14.12 5.76
C TYR A 27 6.91 14.73 7.14
N LYS A 28 5.69 14.52 7.67
CA LYS A 28 5.30 14.96 9.02
C LYS A 28 6.06 14.22 10.11
N SER A 29 6.63 13.05 9.80
CA SER A 29 7.47 12.29 10.72
C SER A 29 8.94 12.68 10.68
N ILE A 30 9.34 13.55 9.75
CA ILE A 30 10.72 14.03 9.62
C ILE A 30 10.92 15.17 10.61
N GLN A 31 11.71 14.91 11.66
CA GLN A 31 12.08 15.94 12.62
C GLN A 31 13.05 16.96 12.00
N THR A 32 12.75 18.22 12.15
CA THR A 32 13.69 19.30 11.87
C THR A 32 14.73 19.40 13.00
N GLY A 33 15.87 20.05 12.74
CA GLY A 33 16.99 20.17 13.71
C GLY A 33 16.60 20.75 15.06
N ASP A 34 15.50 21.49 15.15
CA ASP A 34 14.98 22.15 16.36
C ASP A 34 13.87 21.35 17.05
N GLN A 35 13.79 20.04 16.80
CA GLN A 35 12.73 19.14 17.30
C GLN A 35 11.31 19.48 16.82
N GLY A 36 11.17 20.36 15.85
CA GLY A 36 9.92 20.59 15.15
C GLY A 36 9.69 19.54 14.04
N TYR A 37 8.52 19.64 13.42
CA TYR A 37 8.15 18.84 12.23
C TYR A 37 7.85 19.80 11.09
N TYR A 38 7.98 19.32 9.85
CA TYR A 38 7.52 20.10 8.72
C TYR A 38 6.00 20.23 8.76
N GLU A 39 5.50 21.47 8.74
CA GLU A 39 4.07 21.76 8.59
C GLU A 39 3.63 21.64 7.12
N GLN A 40 4.57 21.88 6.21
CA GLN A 40 4.36 21.78 4.76
C GLN A 40 5.53 21.05 4.12
N ILE A 41 5.26 20.36 3.01
CA ILE A 41 6.30 19.72 2.22
C ILE A 41 7.17 20.81 1.58
N PRO A 42 8.50 20.82 1.79
CA PRO A 42 9.38 21.72 1.07
C PRO A 42 9.33 21.47 -0.44
N GLU A 43 9.44 22.53 -1.24
CA GLU A 43 9.51 22.41 -2.70
C GLU A 43 10.68 21.53 -3.14
N ASP A 44 11.83 21.71 -2.47
CA ASP A 44 13.05 20.93 -2.67
C ASP A 44 13.55 20.37 -1.33
N MET A 45 13.95 19.12 -1.33
CA MET A 45 14.52 18.47 -0.16
C MET A 45 15.69 17.58 -0.58
N THR A 46 16.83 17.71 0.14
CA THR A 46 17.95 16.78 0.00
C THR A 46 17.92 15.77 1.13
N LEU A 47 17.93 14.52 0.77
CA LEU A 47 17.90 13.39 1.70
C LEU A 47 19.17 12.55 1.59
N GLN A 48 19.58 12.00 2.72
CA GLN A 48 20.57 10.94 2.81
C GLN A 48 19.92 9.76 3.52
N LEU A 49 19.91 8.60 2.87
CA LEU A 49 19.34 7.39 3.45
C LEU A 49 20.49 6.49 3.97
N GLU A 50 20.39 6.13 5.24
CA GLU A 50 21.24 5.13 5.87
C GLU A 50 20.35 4.07 6.53
N ILE A 51 20.56 2.81 6.17
CA ILE A 51 19.82 1.68 6.73
C ILE A 51 20.80 0.83 7.55
N PRO A 52 20.74 0.87 8.89
CA PRO A 52 21.69 0.13 9.74
C PRO A 52 21.31 -1.34 9.93
N TYR A 53 20.06 -1.71 9.71
CA TYR A 53 19.58 -3.09 9.85
C TYR A 53 18.25 -3.30 9.17
N PHE A 54 17.96 -4.57 8.84
CA PHE A 54 16.64 -5.05 8.42
C PHE A 54 16.12 -6.09 9.41
N PHE A 55 14.83 -6.14 9.59
CA PHE A 55 14.17 -7.24 10.25
C PHE A 55 13.65 -8.23 9.20
N LEU A 56 13.99 -9.49 9.37
CA LEU A 56 13.41 -10.58 8.62
C LEU A 56 12.43 -11.32 9.51
N TYR A 57 11.33 -11.72 8.92
CA TYR A 57 10.34 -12.58 9.55
C TYR A 57 10.29 -13.90 8.76
N PRO A 58 11.23 -14.83 8.99
CA PRO A 58 11.13 -16.14 8.40
C PRO A 58 9.85 -16.83 8.92
N LYS A 59 9.38 -17.85 8.22
CA LYS A 59 8.13 -18.54 8.56
C LYS A 59 8.01 -18.82 10.07
N GLY A 60 7.01 -18.19 10.70
CA GLY A 60 6.78 -18.24 12.15
C GLY A 60 7.08 -16.89 12.83
N ASP A 61 6.90 -16.83 14.16
CA ASP A 61 7.05 -15.59 14.94
C ASP A 61 8.52 -15.20 15.23
N SER A 62 9.48 -15.88 14.62
CA SER A 62 10.90 -15.58 14.83
C SER A 62 11.29 -14.33 14.04
N LYS A 63 11.78 -13.33 14.76
CA LYS A 63 12.34 -12.12 14.21
C LYS A 63 13.87 -12.24 14.16
N GLU A 64 14.43 -12.17 12.97
CA GLU A 64 15.88 -12.10 12.77
C GLU A 64 16.29 -10.67 12.41
N THR A 65 17.45 -10.22 12.90
CA THR A 65 17.98 -8.90 12.57
C THR A 65 19.24 -9.07 11.72
N VAL A 66 19.20 -8.52 10.51
CA VAL A 66 20.36 -8.43 9.63
C VAL A 66 20.97 -7.05 9.78
N HIS A 67 22.15 -6.99 10.38
CA HIS A 67 22.91 -5.75 10.54
C HIS A 67 23.77 -5.47 9.33
N GLY A 68 23.88 -4.20 8.95
CA GLY A 68 24.70 -3.74 7.85
C GLY A 68 24.88 -2.24 7.88
N SER A 69 25.53 -1.70 6.87
CA SER A 69 25.67 -0.26 6.68
C SER A 69 25.39 0.06 5.22
N TRP A 70 24.10 0.12 4.90
CA TRP A 70 23.65 0.53 3.56
C TRP A 70 23.50 2.05 3.55
N LYS A 71 24.46 2.71 2.92
CA LYS A 71 24.47 4.16 2.77
C LYS A 71 24.24 4.50 1.31
N PHE A 72 23.22 5.30 1.09
CA PHE A 72 22.91 5.83 -0.23
C PHE A 72 23.49 7.24 -0.32
N PRO A 73 24.00 7.65 -1.50
CA PRO A 73 24.47 9.02 -1.68
C PRO A 73 23.31 10.01 -1.44
N GLU A 74 23.66 11.25 -1.17
CA GLU A 74 22.67 12.32 -1.12
C GLU A 74 21.90 12.38 -2.44
N PHE A 75 20.58 12.52 -2.35
CA PHE A 75 19.69 12.70 -3.49
C PHE A 75 18.69 13.81 -3.19
N SER A 76 18.40 14.58 -4.21
CA SER A 76 17.37 15.61 -4.11
C SER A 76 16.04 15.05 -4.56
N ILE A 77 14.99 15.39 -3.82
CA ILE A 77 13.60 15.14 -4.20
C ILE A 77 12.94 16.49 -4.38
N ALA A 78 12.18 16.61 -5.45
CA ALA A 78 11.29 17.73 -5.69
C ALA A 78 9.84 17.27 -5.58
N GLN A 79 8.95 18.19 -5.31
CA GLN A 79 7.53 17.90 -5.34
C GLN A 79 7.14 17.43 -6.75
N SER A 80 6.38 16.36 -6.85
CA SER A 80 5.90 15.88 -8.15
C SER A 80 4.83 16.82 -8.69
N ASP A 81 4.99 17.26 -9.93
CA ASP A 81 3.94 17.98 -10.67
C ASP A 81 2.84 17.05 -11.17
N LYS A 82 2.98 15.75 -10.97
CA LYS A 82 1.93 14.79 -11.32
C LYS A 82 0.79 14.92 -10.34
N GLU A 83 -0.32 15.37 -10.85
CA GLU A 83 -1.56 15.45 -10.09
C GLU A 83 -1.99 14.05 -9.64
N MET A 84 -2.50 13.97 -8.43
CA MET A 84 -3.16 12.79 -7.93
C MET A 84 -4.53 12.69 -8.64
N GLN A 85 -4.79 11.56 -9.27
CA GLN A 85 -6.10 11.30 -9.86
C GLN A 85 -7.08 10.92 -8.75
N VAL A 86 -8.19 11.63 -8.70
CA VAL A 86 -9.30 11.30 -7.79
C VAL A 86 -10.46 10.77 -8.62
N ILE A 87 -10.93 9.58 -8.26
CA ILE A 87 -12.07 8.93 -8.90
C ILE A 87 -13.19 8.87 -7.87
N GLU A 88 -14.15 9.78 -8.03
CA GLU A 88 -15.35 9.82 -7.18
C GLU A 88 -16.28 8.67 -7.54
N ILE A 89 -16.80 7.97 -6.53
CA ILE A 89 -17.67 6.80 -6.69
C ILE A 89 -19.01 7.05 -5.98
N GLY A 90 -18.99 7.30 -4.67
CA GLY A 90 -20.15 7.67 -3.88
C GLY A 90 -21.28 6.62 -3.88
N GLU A 91 -20.95 5.34 -3.96
CA GLU A 91 -21.92 4.25 -4.07
C GLU A 91 -21.86 3.30 -2.87
N THR A 92 -23.03 2.86 -2.43
CA THR A 92 -23.20 1.77 -1.45
C THR A 92 -24.25 0.77 -1.93
N ASN A 93 -24.12 -0.49 -1.50
CA ASN A 93 -25.17 -1.47 -1.67
C ASN A 93 -26.26 -1.32 -0.58
N GLU A 94 -27.31 -2.16 -0.64
CA GLU A 94 -28.44 -2.13 0.30
C GLU A 94 -28.01 -2.40 1.76
N ALA A 95 -26.88 -3.09 1.97
CA ALA A 95 -26.33 -3.38 3.29
C ALA A 95 -25.41 -2.27 3.83
N GLY A 96 -25.18 -1.19 3.07
CA GLY A 96 -24.40 -0.03 3.48
C GLY A 96 -22.89 -0.16 3.22
N PHE A 97 -22.43 -1.18 2.50
CA PHE A 97 -21.03 -1.32 2.08
C PHE A 97 -20.81 -0.69 0.71
N GLY A 98 -19.72 0.02 0.54
CA GLY A 98 -19.42 0.69 -0.71
C GLY A 98 -18.09 1.43 -0.74
N LEU A 99 -17.96 2.31 -1.72
CA LEU A 99 -16.79 3.15 -1.91
C LEU A 99 -17.20 4.62 -2.05
N ASP A 100 -16.48 5.49 -1.35
CA ASP A 100 -16.60 6.94 -1.51
C ASP A 100 -15.82 7.40 -2.74
N ARG A 101 -14.51 7.15 -2.74
CA ARG A 101 -13.60 7.51 -3.83
C ARG A 101 -12.33 6.67 -3.81
N ILE A 102 -11.55 6.80 -4.86
CA ILE A 102 -10.19 6.27 -4.95
C ILE A 102 -9.25 7.42 -5.33
N GLU A 103 -8.11 7.48 -4.66
CA GLU A 103 -7.02 8.40 -4.98
C GLU A 103 -5.85 7.59 -5.54
N VAL A 104 -5.36 7.98 -6.72
CA VAL A 104 -4.28 7.29 -7.43
C VAL A 104 -3.11 8.25 -7.63
N SER A 105 -1.96 7.88 -7.10
CA SER A 105 -0.68 8.55 -7.34
C SER A 105 0.24 7.64 -8.16
N PRO A 106 1.39 8.12 -8.64
CA PRO A 106 2.36 7.28 -9.35
C PRO A 106 2.91 6.09 -8.55
N VAL A 107 2.77 6.11 -7.23
CA VAL A 107 3.38 5.10 -6.34
C VAL A 107 2.36 4.38 -5.46
N GLU A 108 1.17 4.95 -5.29
CA GLU A 108 0.20 4.48 -4.31
C GLU A 108 -1.23 4.69 -4.80
N LEU A 109 -2.09 3.78 -4.43
CA LEU A 109 -3.54 3.84 -4.56
C LEU A 109 -4.15 3.81 -3.18
N THR A 110 -5.02 4.79 -2.88
CA THR A 110 -5.76 4.85 -1.62
C THR A 110 -7.24 4.63 -1.90
N VAL A 111 -7.84 3.69 -1.18
CA VAL A 111 -9.28 3.38 -1.26
C VAL A 111 -9.99 4.00 -0.07
N TYR A 112 -11.03 4.76 -0.31
CA TYR A 112 -11.92 5.28 0.72
C TYR A 112 -13.21 4.48 0.69
N ASP A 113 -13.30 3.52 1.60
CA ASP A 113 -14.42 2.62 1.76
C ASP A 113 -15.52 3.23 2.65
N ILE A 114 -16.75 2.76 2.43
CA ILE A 114 -17.94 3.07 3.23
C ILE A 114 -18.46 1.76 3.80
N PHE A 115 -18.66 1.70 5.11
CA PHE A 115 -19.24 0.53 5.78
C PHE A 115 -19.94 0.93 7.07
N PRO A 116 -20.89 0.12 7.59
CA PRO A 116 -21.55 0.36 8.86
C PRO A 116 -20.58 0.35 10.04
N GLU A 117 -20.83 1.21 11.05
CA GLU A 117 -19.91 1.40 12.21
C GLU A 117 -19.67 0.14 13.06
N ASP A 118 -20.57 -0.83 12.99
CA ASP A 118 -20.50 -2.09 13.73
C ASP A 118 -19.73 -3.20 12.99
N HIS A 119 -19.17 -2.89 11.82
CA HIS A 119 -18.37 -3.81 11.01
C HIS A 119 -16.89 -3.44 10.99
N LEU A 120 -16.04 -4.45 10.94
CA LEU A 120 -14.63 -4.32 10.59
C LEU A 120 -14.40 -4.90 9.19
N VAL A 121 -13.83 -4.09 8.32
CA VAL A 121 -13.69 -4.42 6.90
C VAL A 121 -12.22 -4.50 6.51
N VAL A 122 -11.91 -5.43 5.63
CA VAL A 122 -10.62 -5.51 4.93
C VAL A 122 -10.86 -5.18 3.46
N THR A 123 -10.12 -4.20 2.97
CA THR A 123 -10.11 -3.85 1.55
C THR A 123 -9.08 -4.69 0.81
N VAL A 124 -9.52 -5.40 -0.22
CA VAL A 124 -8.67 -6.18 -1.11
C VAL A 124 -8.81 -5.62 -2.51
N VAL A 125 -7.69 -5.31 -3.14
CA VAL A 125 -7.67 -4.79 -4.53
C VAL A 125 -6.89 -5.76 -5.40
N LEU A 126 -7.51 -6.16 -6.50
CA LEU A 126 -6.85 -6.92 -7.56
C LEU A 126 -6.57 -6.01 -8.76
N ASP A 127 -5.40 -6.18 -9.38
CA ASP A 127 -5.07 -5.54 -10.63
C ASP A 127 -5.80 -6.19 -11.82
N LYS A 128 -5.60 -5.67 -13.01
CA LYS A 128 -6.21 -6.18 -14.25
C LYS A 128 -5.92 -7.66 -14.51
N ASP A 129 -4.74 -8.12 -14.10
CA ASP A 129 -4.33 -9.53 -14.24
C ASP A 129 -4.86 -10.41 -13.10
N GLY A 130 -5.57 -9.82 -12.12
CA GLY A 130 -6.11 -10.47 -10.95
C GLY A 130 -5.10 -10.76 -9.87
N ARG A 131 -3.97 -10.04 -9.86
CA ARG A 131 -2.99 -10.10 -8.78
C ARG A 131 -3.39 -9.14 -7.67
N LYS A 132 -3.33 -9.60 -6.42
CA LYS A 132 -3.60 -8.77 -5.26
C LYS A 132 -2.52 -7.70 -5.09
N LEU A 133 -2.93 -6.44 -4.96
CA LEU A 133 -2.03 -5.35 -4.62
C LEU A 133 -1.51 -5.51 -3.18
N THR A 134 -0.26 -5.14 -2.98
CA THR A 134 0.38 -5.18 -1.66
C THR A 134 0.08 -3.89 -0.90
N TYR A 135 -0.20 -4.00 0.39
CA TYR A 135 -0.39 -2.83 1.25
C TYR A 135 0.90 -2.01 1.34
N ALA A 136 0.77 -0.69 1.17
CA ALA A 136 1.89 0.24 1.22
C ALA A 136 2.25 0.67 2.64
N GLY A 137 1.41 0.32 3.63
CA GLY A 137 1.57 0.71 5.02
C GLY A 137 0.93 -0.27 5.99
N ASN A 138 0.60 0.24 7.17
CA ASN A 138 -0.15 -0.50 8.19
C ASN A 138 -1.67 -0.42 7.97
N ASN A 139 -2.11 0.39 7.01
CA ASN A 139 -3.50 0.56 6.64
C ASN A 139 -3.83 -0.32 5.44
N THR A 140 -4.94 -1.06 5.50
CA THR A 140 -5.39 -1.93 4.41
C THR A 140 -5.91 -1.17 3.20
N ASN A 141 -6.11 0.14 3.33
CA ASN A 141 -6.66 1.01 2.29
C ASN A 141 -5.59 1.72 1.46
N GLU A 142 -4.32 1.60 1.84
CA GLU A 142 -3.18 2.19 1.14
C GLU A 142 -2.36 1.08 0.46
N LEU A 143 -2.30 1.09 -0.87
CA LEU A 143 -1.75 0.00 -1.68
C LEU A 143 -0.65 0.50 -2.61
N ALA A 144 0.43 -0.27 -2.72
CA ALA A 144 1.50 0.01 -3.66
C ALA A 144 1.07 -0.36 -5.09
N VAL A 145 1.32 0.53 -6.06
CA VAL A 145 0.95 0.31 -7.47
C VAL A 145 2.13 -0.13 -8.34
N SER A 146 3.36 -0.02 -7.83
CA SER A 146 4.55 -0.39 -8.58
C SER A 146 4.57 -1.88 -8.93
N GLY A 147 4.70 -2.19 -10.22
CA GLY A 147 4.74 -3.56 -10.73
C GLY A 147 3.38 -4.21 -10.99
N TYR A 148 2.29 -3.46 -10.85
CA TYR A 148 0.92 -3.88 -11.14
C TYR A 148 0.34 -3.14 -12.36
N ASP A 149 -0.53 -3.80 -13.12
CA ASP A 149 -1.33 -3.14 -14.15
C ASP A 149 -2.64 -2.62 -13.54
N ILE A 150 -2.60 -1.37 -13.10
CA ILE A 150 -3.75 -0.72 -12.48
C ILE A 150 -4.69 -0.02 -13.47
N SER A 151 -4.53 -0.22 -14.78
CA SER A 151 -5.45 0.36 -15.78
C SER A 151 -6.91 -0.09 -15.58
N GLU A 152 -7.10 -1.20 -14.92
CA GLU A 152 -8.36 -1.71 -14.42
C GLU A 152 -8.09 -2.40 -13.08
N ILE A 153 -8.89 -2.11 -12.06
CA ILE A 153 -8.80 -2.75 -10.76
C ILE A 153 -10.15 -3.30 -10.35
N THR A 154 -10.15 -4.32 -9.50
CA THR A 154 -11.36 -4.76 -8.80
C THR A 154 -11.16 -4.62 -7.30
N VAL A 155 -12.01 -3.84 -6.66
CA VAL A 155 -12.00 -3.60 -5.22
C VAL A 155 -13.05 -4.49 -4.57
N TYR A 156 -12.64 -5.24 -3.55
CA TYR A 156 -13.50 -6.04 -2.70
C TYR A 156 -13.47 -5.52 -1.28
N LEU A 157 -14.62 -5.39 -0.66
CA LEU A 157 -14.73 -5.23 0.78
C LEU A 157 -15.12 -6.57 1.39
N TYR A 158 -14.42 -6.96 2.44
CA TYR A 158 -14.52 -8.26 3.04
C TYR A 158 -14.65 -8.15 4.55
N ASP A 159 -15.46 -9.00 5.17
CA ASP A 159 -15.49 -9.08 6.62
C ASP A 159 -14.13 -9.46 7.18
N TYR A 160 -13.67 -8.75 8.21
CA TYR A 160 -12.33 -8.93 8.77
C TYR A 160 -12.11 -10.34 9.31
N ASP A 161 -13.07 -10.88 10.05
CA ASP A 161 -12.92 -12.19 10.70
C ASP A 161 -12.94 -13.30 9.66
N GLU A 162 -13.84 -13.24 8.68
CA GLU A 162 -13.89 -14.18 7.55
C GLU A 162 -12.59 -14.11 6.72
N TYR A 163 -12.09 -12.90 6.44
CA TYR A 163 -10.84 -12.73 5.70
C TYR A 163 -9.65 -13.36 6.44
N MET A 164 -9.57 -13.18 7.76
CA MET A 164 -8.49 -13.75 8.56
C MET A 164 -8.55 -15.27 8.63
N GLU A 165 -9.74 -15.87 8.66
CA GLU A 165 -9.92 -17.32 8.57
C GLU A 165 -9.40 -17.87 7.24
N ILE A 166 -9.77 -17.25 6.12
CA ILE A 166 -9.36 -17.67 4.78
C ILE A 166 -7.87 -17.49 4.57
N LYS A 167 -7.30 -16.39 5.04
CA LYS A 167 -5.87 -16.13 5.00
C LYS A 167 -5.08 -17.21 5.78
N GLY A 168 -5.66 -17.72 6.87
CA GLY A 168 -5.10 -18.82 7.67
C GLY A 168 -5.06 -20.16 6.94
N LEU A 169 -5.86 -20.38 5.89
CA LEU A 169 -5.90 -21.62 5.12
C LEU A 169 -4.71 -21.81 4.16
N ALA A 170 -3.70 -20.94 4.22
CA ALA A 170 -2.49 -20.98 3.38
C ALA A 170 -2.76 -21.04 1.86
N LEU A 171 -3.91 -20.56 1.41
CA LEU A 171 -4.18 -20.31 0.01
C LEU A 171 -3.27 -19.17 -0.43
N GLY A 172 -2.45 -19.36 -1.46
CA GLY A 172 -1.66 -18.26 -2.00
C GLY A 172 -2.59 -17.11 -2.43
N GLU A 173 -2.35 -15.89 -1.94
CA GLU A 173 -3.21 -14.72 -2.18
C GLU A 173 -3.37 -14.33 -3.67
N ASN A 174 -2.62 -14.97 -4.55
CA ASN A 174 -2.71 -14.83 -6.01
C ASN A 174 -3.23 -16.11 -6.70
N SER A 175 -3.77 -17.06 -5.94
CA SER A 175 -4.34 -18.29 -6.51
C SER A 175 -5.75 -18.07 -7.05
N THR A 176 -6.14 -18.88 -8.05
CA THR A 176 -7.52 -18.90 -8.54
C THR A 176 -8.52 -19.19 -7.41
N ALA A 177 -8.16 -20.11 -6.50
CA ALA A 177 -9.00 -20.45 -5.36
C ALA A 177 -9.23 -19.25 -4.43
N PHE A 178 -8.23 -18.41 -4.20
CA PHE A 178 -8.37 -17.20 -3.41
C PHE A 178 -9.34 -16.22 -4.08
N ARG A 179 -9.21 -16.00 -5.39
CA ARG A 179 -10.12 -15.14 -6.15
C ARG A 179 -11.57 -15.64 -6.07
N GLU A 180 -11.81 -16.95 -6.32
CA GLU A 180 -13.15 -17.54 -6.24
C GLU A 180 -13.80 -17.34 -4.86
N ILE A 181 -12.99 -17.38 -3.79
CA ILE A 181 -13.46 -17.12 -2.43
C ILE A 181 -13.82 -15.63 -2.25
N LEU A 182 -12.99 -14.71 -2.74
CA LEU A 182 -13.28 -13.27 -2.68
C LEU A 182 -14.59 -12.95 -3.40
N GLU A 183 -14.72 -13.41 -4.64
CA GLU A 183 -15.93 -13.17 -5.47
C GLU A 183 -17.19 -13.73 -4.80
N LYS A 184 -17.08 -14.86 -4.12
CA LYS A 184 -18.24 -15.53 -3.50
C LYS A 184 -18.72 -14.86 -2.21
N ASN A 185 -17.80 -14.34 -1.40
CA ASN A 185 -18.10 -13.91 -0.03
C ASN A 185 -17.87 -12.40 0.18
N ALA A 186 -17.62 -11.66 -0.90
CA ALA A 186 -17.42 -10.21 -0.80
C ALA A 186 -18.70 -9.52 -0.30
N LEU A 187 -18.54 -8.63 0.67
CA LEU A 187 -19.61 -7.73 1.13
C LEU A 187 -19.94 -6.69 0.08
N TYR A 188 -18.94 -6.31 -0.71
CA TYR A 188 -19.05 -5.36 -1.83
C TYR A 188 -17.97 -5.66 -2.85
N GLU A 189 -18.29 -5.47 -4.13
CA GLU A 189 -17.36 -5.59 -5.26
C GLU A 189 -17.58 -4.43 -6.22
N LYS A 190 -16.48 -3.83 -6.67
CA LYS A 190 -16.52 -2.79 -7.71
C LYS A 190 -15.32 -2.91 -8.63
N LYS A 191 -15.62 -2.96 -9.93
CA LYS A 191 -14.63 -2.87 -10.99
C LYS A 191 -14.49 -1.43 -11.46
N ILE A 192 -13.25 -0.94 -11.55
CA ILE A 192 -12.94 0.46 -11.82
C ILE A 192 -11.86 0.54 -12.89
N SER A 193 -12.10 1.38 -13.90
CA SER A 193 -11.09 1.72 -14.91
C SER A 193 -10.35 2.98 -14.48
N ILE A 194 -9.03 2.93 -14.55
CA ILE A 194 -8.14 4.03 -14.18
C ILE A 194 -7.45 4.51 -15.47
N GLU A 195 -7.57 5.78 -15.77
CA GLU A 195 -6.80 6.37 -16.87
C GLU A 195 -5.33 6.40 -16.46
N THR A 196 -4.54 5.52 -17.04
CA THR A 196 -3.09 5.56 -16.88
C THR A 196 -2.50 6.31 -18.06
N ASP A 197 -1.82 7.42 -17.77
CA ASP A 197 -0.99 8.06 -18.79
C ASP A 197 -0.01 7.00 -19.30
N LYS A 198 -0.16 6.60 -20.56
CA LYS A 198 0.84 5.73 -21.18
C LYS A 198 2.15 6.51 -21.27
N PRO A 199 3.27 5.92 -20.84
CA PRO A 199 4.58 6.55 -20.96
C PRO A 199 4.95 6.87 -22.41
#